data_bf405c2752793d5175663a8b90307054
#
_entry.id   bf405c2752793d5175663a8b90307054
#
_cell.length_a   1.000
_cell.length_b   1.000
_cell.length_c   1.000
_cell.angle_alpha   90.00
_cell.angle_beta   90.00
_cell.angle_gamma   90.00
#
_symmetry.space_group_name_H-M   'P 1'
#
loop_
_entity.id
_entity.type
_entity.pdbx_description
1 polymer ?
#
loop_
_entity_poly.entity_id
_entity_poly.type
_entity_poly.pdbx_seq_one_letter_code
_entity_poly.pdbx_strand_id
1 'polypeptide(L)'
;MLNMIRNRKKHLVTAGLSILIWLVTFYTDTKIFSADGLNMNCLPIDTEMVLPMHILTKILVLLCLFGLFEFLAYACQRPSLLLPFLGFLAIYGIGLMLTWPGYYMSDDPIIFAYATRYYPVYWHNYLTSLFYMTAMSLFPASAAPVLLSDVCYAMTFAYIFYKAKQLYASKAYILLLAGILPFTLLGALMCFRPAIYASFFLLYFAYLFFAWKEQKYISPAAFGLIALLTAVLSFWRSEGMLMPVLMLPVLFFVYRKNCANIKSIFKFLFSFFLCTIALLMLIKVPQNHGEAKHYGKDYLIISTTRPLTVIVHREQTYPSAEEDLANINAITDLGYLSNDSLSCSAYNRYNTDHNEGKYTETGADAETQNAYIKSAIRLILHNPDLYLGERLQLFCVTNGIFSYDPDLVLSLKPVVSTDFHLYEHDRSYGFEMLDAYKRLPLSDHEGYALFLFRCGGEAYIPMLLLLLGITVYAIIKKNWFVFFVSLNLIAREAVIFLTAPASFIQYSYPMMYVTAVYLLLLFVDHISQKASRTKADSKASLS
;
A
#
# COMPACT_ATOMS: atom_id res chain seq x y z
N MET A 1 -14.56 -36.29 -17.30
CA MET A 1 -13.44 -37.04 -16.75
C MET A 1 -12.07 -36.63 -17.35
N LEU A 2 -11.88 -36.65 -18.66
CA LEU A 2 -10.60 -36.23 -19.32
C LEU A 2 -10.17 -34.80 -18.99
N ASN A 3 -11.05 -33.82 -18.98
CA ASN A 3 -10.72 -32.42 -18.60
C ASN A 3 -10.33 -32.29 -17.12
N MET A 4 -10.89 -33.10 -16.26
CA MET A 4 -10.55 -33.12 -14.82
C MET A 4 -9.18 -33.72 -14.57
N ILE A 5 -8.82 -34.77 -15.31
CA ILE A 5 -7.49 -35.40 -15.27
C ILE A 5 -6.44 -34.45 -15.85
N ARG A 6 -6.76 -33.76 -16.96
CA ARG A 6 -5.87 -32.77 -17.59
C ARG A 6 -5.62 -31.57 -16.66
N ASN A 7 -6.64 -31.09 -15.94
CA ASN A 7 -6.48 -30.01 -14.97
C ASN A 7 -5.63 -30.45 -13.76
N ARG A 8 -5.86 -31.67 -13.23
CA ARG A 8 -5.03 -32.20 -12.13
C ARG A 8 -3.56 -32.33 -12.52
N LYS A 9 -3.25 -32.80 -13.74
CA LYS A 9 -1.86 -32.86 -14.23
C LYS A 9 -1.20 -31.49 -14.31
N LYS A 10 -1.93 -30.44 -14.72
CA LYS A 10 -1.40 -29.07 -14.75
C LYS A 10 -1.03 -28.57 -13.35
N HIS A 11 -1.95 -28.70 -12.39
CA HIS A 11 -1.68 -28.27 -11.00
C HIS A 11 -0.51 -29.06 -10.38
N LEU A 12 -0.32 -30.32 -10.73
CA LEU A 12 0.84 -31.10 -10.29
C LEU A 12 2.15 -30.59 -10.90
N VAL A 13 2.14 -30.20 -12.18
CA VAL A 13 3.32 -29.61 -12.84
C VAL A 13 3.66 -28.26 -12.25
N THR A 14 2.68 -27.37 -12.08
CA THR A 14 2.92 -26.05 -11.46
C THR A 14 3.41 -26.19 -10.03
N ALA A 15 2.84 -27.09 -9.23
CA ALA A 15 3.31 -27.39 -7.87
C ALA A 15 4.74 -27.94 -7.86
N GLY A 16 5.06 -28.90 -8.75
CA GLY A 16 6.40 -29.46 -8.87
C GLY A 16 7.46 -28.41 -9.23
N LEU A 17 7.17 -27.55 -10.21
CA LEU A 17 8.06 -26.43 -10.58
C LEU A 17 8.22 -25.43 -9.43
N SER A 18 7.12 -25.10 -8.72
CA SER A 18 7.17 -24.20 -7.58
C SER A 18 8.06 -24.76 -6.46
N ILE A 19 7.93 -26.05 -6.14
CA ILE A 19 8.75 -26.72 -5.12
C ILE A 19 10.22 -26.74 -5.57
N LEU A 20 10.49 -27.06 -6.84
CA LEU A 20 11.86 -27.10 -7.36
C LEU A 20 12.57 -25.77 -7.21
N ILE A 21 11.93 -24.67 -7.67
CA ILE A 21 12.50 -23.32 -7.55
C ILE A 21 12.57 -22.90 -6.08
N TRP A 22 11.56 -23.22 -5.28
CA TRP A 22 11.55 -22.95 -3.85
C TRP A 22 12.75 -23.60 -3.14
N LEU A 23 13.11 -24.85 -3.49
CA LEU A 23 14.30 -25.51 -2.96
C LEU A 23 15.59 -24.77 -3.36
N VAL A 24 15.66 -24.23 -4.58
CA VAL A 24 16.81 -23.41 -5.00
C VAL A 24 16.95 -22.14 -4.15
N THR A 25 15.84 -21.55 -3.67
CA THR A 25 15.91 -20.36 -2.82
C THR A 25 16.62 -20.58 -1.48
N PHE A 26 16.74 -21.81 -0.99
CA PHE A 26 17.54 -22.10 0.21
C PHE A 26 19.06 -21.98 -0.05
N TYR A 27 19.49 -22.22 -1.28
CA TYR A 27 20.88 -21.95 -1.66
C TYR A 27 21.15 -20.42 -1.71
N THR A 28 20.21 -19.63 -2.22
CA THR A 28 20.37 -18.17 -2.28
C THR A 28 20.37 -17.55 -0.89
N ASP A 29 19.66 -18.13 0.08
CA ASP A 29 19.65 -17.61 1.47
C ASP A 29 21.04 -17.51 2.07
N THR A 30 21.89 -18.52 1.86
CA THR A 30 23.26 -18.52 2.42
C THR A 30 24.13 -17.38 1.89
N LYS A 31 23.63 -16.70 0.89
CA LYS A 31 24.35 -15.67 0.19
C LYS A 31 23.84 -14.26 0.49
N ILE A 32 22.53 -14.07 0.57
CA ILE A 32 21.90 -12.74 0.79
C ILE A 32 21.65 -12.48 2.25
N PHE A 33 21.13 -13.50 2.94
CA PHE A 33 20.75 -13.38 4.33
C PHE A 33 21.92 -13.76 5.23
N SER A 34 22.59 -12.77 5.79
CA SER A 34 23.67 -12.98 6.73
C SER A 34 23.29 -12.50 8.13
N ALA A 35 23.83 -13.17 9.16
CA ALA A 35 23.65 -12.75 10.54
C ALA A 35 24.22 -11.35 10.83
N ASP A 36 25.30 -11.00 10.11
CA ASP A 36 25.99 -9.72 10.32
C ASP A 36 25.29 -8.55 9.63
N GLY A 37 24.36 -8.84 8.71
CA GLY A 37 23.67 -7.83 7.91
C GLY A 37 24.63 -6.99 7.08
N LEU A 38 24.08 -6.03 6.38
CA LEU A 38 24.86 -4.95 5.84
C LEU A 38 25.34 -4.07 7.01
N ASN A 39 26.57 -3.59 6.94
CA ASN A 39 27.23 -2.81 7.99
C ASN A 39 26.63 -1.40 8.12
N MET A 40 25.30 -1.33 8.26
CA MET A 40 24.61 -0.13 8.67
C MET A 40 24.54 -0.16 10.20
N ASN A 41 24.57 0.99 10.86
CA ASN A 41 24.40 1.15 12.31
C ASN A 41 22.99 0.68 12.73
N CYS A 42 22.69 -0.59 12.44
CA CYS A 42 21.41 -1.21 12.75
C CYS A 42 21.35 -1.51 14.24
N LEU A 43 20.23 -1.22 14.84
CA LEU A 43 19.89 -1.63 16.20
C LEU A 43 20.06 -3.15 16.35
N PRO A 44 20.40 -3.65 17.56
CA PRO A 44 20.54 -5.08 17.81
C PRO A 44 19.25 -5.80 17.45
N ILE A 45 19.37 -6.90 16.67
CA ILE A 45 18.21 -7.72 16.31
C ILE A 45 17.80 -8.65 17.44
N ASP A 46 16.49 -8.81 17.58
CA ASP A 46 15.91 -9.84 18.40
C ASP A 46 15.96 -11.20 17.67
N THR A 47 16.88 -12.05 18.06
CA THR A 47 17.11 -13.34 17.41
C THR A 47 15.92 -14.28 17.49
N GLU A 48 15.00 -14.11 18.45
CA GLU A 48 13.78 -14.92 18.60
C GLU A 48 12.86 -14.83 17.38
N MET A 49 12.85 -13.67 16.71
CA MET A 49 11.97 -13.44 15.56
C MET A 49 12.58 -13.87 14.22
N VAL A 50 13.88 -14.11 14.14
CA VAL A 50 14.57 -14.48 12.88
C VAL A 50 14.02 -15.79 12.30
N LEU A 51 13.95 -16.85 13.09
CA LEU A 51 13.46 -18.15 12.62
C LEU A 51 11.97 -18.12 12.20
N PRO A 52 11.05 -17.55 13.00
CA PRO A 52 9.66 -17.38 12.56
C PRO A 52 9.51 -16.60 11.25
N MET A 53 10.28 -15.51 11.08
CA MET A 53 10.24 -14.71 9.86
C MET A 53 10.82 -15.45 8.66
N HIS A 54 11.90 -16.21 8.84
CA HIS A 54 12.45 -17.07 7.80
C HIS A 54 11.43 -18.11 7.33
N ILE A 55 10.81 -18.85 8.26
CA ILE A 55 9.78 -19.83 7.95
C ILE A 55 8.61 -19.20 7.19
N LEU A 56 8.10 -18.05 7.69
CA LEU A 56 7.00 -17.35 7.06
C LEU A 56 7.36 -16.86 5.66
N THR A 57 8.57 -16.33 5.49
CA THR A 57 9.10 -15.93 4.18
C THR A 57 9.12 -17.12 3.21
N LYS A 58 9.62 -18.28 3.63
CA LYS A 58 9.67 -19.47 2.76
C LYS A 58 8.28 -19.97 2.37
N ILE A 59 7.31 -19.90 3.28
CA ILE A 59 5.91 -20.21 2.96
C ILE A 59 5.38 -19.22 1.90
N LEU A 60 5.62 -17.92 2.07
CA LEU A 60 5.19 -16.92 1.11
C LEU A 60 5.87 -17.06 -0.25
N VAL A 61 7.16 -17.35 -0.29
CA VAL A 61 7.89 -17.65 -1.54
C VAL A 61 7.24 -18.81 -2.28
N LEU A 62 6.92 -19.90 -1.59
CA LEU A 62 6.25 -21.05 -2.20
C LEU A 62 4.87 -20.68 -2.74
N LEU A 63 4.08 -19.92 -1.97
CA LEU A 63 2.76 -19.47 -2.39
C LEU A 63 2.84 -18.49 -3.58
N CYS A 64 3.80 -17.58 -3.59
CA CYS A 64 4.04 -16.66 -4.71
C CYS A 64 4.43 -17.40 -5.98
N LEU A 65 5.36 -18.36 -5.89
CA LEU A 65 5.77 -19.21 -7.03
C LEU A 65 4.59 -20.01 -7.57
N PHE A 66 3.84 -20.67 -6.69
CA PHE A 66 2.67 -21.43 -7.09
C PHE A 66 1.61 -20.55 -7.74
N GLY A 67 1.31 -19.39 -7.14
CA GLY A 67 0.37 -18.41 -7.69
C GLY A 67 0.81 -17.86 -9.06
N LEU A 68 2.11 -17.57 -9.21
CA LEU A 68 2.67 -17.08 -10.48
C LEU A 68 2.58 -18.16 -11.58
N PHE A 69 2.96 -19.41 -11.29
CA PHE A 69 2.88 -20.47 -12.29
C PHE A 69 1.44 -20.84 -12.64
N GLU A 70 0.52 -20.84 -11.69
CA GLU A 70 -0.91 -21.02 -11.97
C GLU A 70 -1.45 -19.87 -12.83
N PHE A 71 -1.06 -18.62 -12.53
CA PHE A 71 -1.42 -17.46 -13.35
C PHE A 71 -0.87 -17.60 -14.77
N LEU A 72 0.40 -17.93 -14.95
CA LEU A 72 1.02 -18.10 -16.25
C LEU A 72 0.37 -19.26 -17.02
N ALA A 73 0.14 -20.41 -16.37
CA ALA A 73 -0.54 -21.57 -16.99
C ALA A 73 -1.98 -21.23 -17.42
N TYR A 74 -2.65 -20.33 -16.68
CA TYR A 74 -3.97 -19.82 -17.04
C TYR A 74 -3.89 -18.78 -18.18
N ALA A 75 -2.91 -17.87 -18.11
CA ALA A 75 -2.72 -16.76 -19.07
C ALA A 75 -2.28 -17.27 -20.44
N CYS A 76 -1.40 -18.28 -20.52
CA CYS A 76 -0.94 -18.88 -21.78
C CYS A 76 -2.08 -19.43 -22.65
N GLN A 77 -3.22 -19.77 -22.07
CA GLN A 77 -4.41 -20.20 -22.79
C GLN A 77 -5.34 -19.04 -23.19
N ARG A 78 -4.99 -17.81 -22.81
CA ARG A 78 -5.83 -16.60 -22.97
C ARG A 78 -4.99 -15.42 -23.43
N PRO A 79 -4.81 -15.23 -24.74
CA PRO A 79 -4.01 -14.12 -25.28
C PRO A 79 -4.46 -12.75 -24.76
N SER A 80 -5.75 -12.58 -24.48
CA SER A 80 -6.29 -11.33 -23.91
C SER A 80 -5.90 -11.07 -22.44
N LEU A 81 -5.29 -12.04 -21.75
CA LEU A 81 -4.67 -11.88 -20.44
C LEU A 81 -3.15 -11.84 -20.57
N LEU A 82 -2.58 -12.75 -21.35
CA LEU A 82 -1.12 -12.90 -21.48
C LEU A 82 -0.48 -11.67 -22.13
N LEU A 83 -1.02 -11.18 -23.25
CA LEU A 83 -0.43 -10.06 -23.98
C LEU A 83 -0.40 -8.76 -23.14
N PRO A 84 -1.48 -8.33 -22.46
CA PRO A 84 -1.41 -7.19 -21.55
C PRO A 84 -0.44 -7.40 -20.40
N PHE A 85 -0.39 -8.59 -19.81
CA PHE A 85 0.58 -8.91 -18.75
C PHE A 85 2.02 -8.71 -19.22
N LEU A 86 2.38 -9.30 -20.36
CA LEU A 86 3.72 -9.15 -20.94
C LEU A 86 4.00 -7.70 -21.37
N GLY A 87 2.98 -7.00 -21.90
CA GLY A 87 3.09 -5.60 -22.28
C GLY A 87 3.37 -4.69 -21.10
N PHE A 88 2.62 -4.81 -20.01
CA PHE A 88 2.87 -4.03 -18.78
C PHE A 88 4.21 -4.42 -18.13
N LEU A 89 4.52 -5.72 -18.07
CA LEU A 89 5.79 -6.17 -17.53
C LEU A 89 6.98 -5.63 -18.35
N ALA A 90 6.85 -5.54 -19.68
CA ALA A 90 7.87 -4.93 -20.53
C ALA A 90 7.99 -3.42 -20.27
N ILE A 91 6.88 -2.69 -20.15
CA ILE A 91 6.88 -1.25 -19.88
C ILE A 91 7.54 -0.96 -18.53
N TYR A 92 7.13 -1.68 -17.47
CA TYR A 92 7.69 -1.51 -16.13
C TYR A 92 9.15 -1.99 -16.08
N GLY A 93 9.47 -3.11 -16.73
CA GLY A 93 10.84 -3.60 -16.84
C GLY A 93 11.77 -2.63 -17.56
N ILE A 94 11.34 -1.99 -18.64
CA ILE A 94 12.10 -0.90 -19.29
C ILE A 94 12.26 0.28 -18.33
N GLY A 95 11.18 0.67 -17.62
CA GLY A 95 11.25 1.69 -16.58
C GLY A 95 12.26 1.34 -15.50
N LEU A 96 12.24 0.11 -14.99
CA LEU A 96 13.19 -0.39 -14.00
C LEU A 96 14.62 -0.40 -14.55
N MET A 97 14.81 -0.80 -15.80
CA MET A 97 16.12 -0.72 -16.45
C MET A 97 16.65 0.72 -16.54
N LEU A 98 15.79 1.69 -16.78
CA LEU A 98 16.16 3.11 -16.82
C LEU A 98 16.43 3.70 -15.43
N THR A 99 15.88 3.11 -14.37
CA THR A 99 15.92 3.62 -12.99
C THR A 99 16.61 2.65 -12.02
N TRP A 100 17.37 1.69 -12.55
CA TRP A 100 17.99 0.62 -11.76
C TRP A 100 18.72 1.14 -10.51
N PRO A 101 18.49 0.51 -9.35
CA PRO A 101 17.66 -0.66 -9.04
C PRO A 101 16.19 -0.33 -8.73
N GLY A 102 15.67 0.81 -9.16
CA GLY A 102 14.35 1.36 -8.88
C GLY A 102 14.42 2.51 -7.88
N TYR A 103 13.24 3.00 -7.46
CA TYR A 103 13.16 4.11 -6.52
C TYR A 103 12.99 3.61 -5.09
N TYR A 104 13.88 4.06 -4.22
CA TYR A 104 13.88 3.81 -2.79
C TYR A 104 13.65 5.12 -2.05
N MET A 105 12.74 5.12 -1.08
CA MET A 105 12.49 6.26 -0.19
C MET A 105 13.42 6.17 1.02
N SER A 106 13.47 7.22 1.84
CA SER A 106 14.32 7.32 3.01
C SER A 106 14.22 6.13 3.99
N ASP A 107 13.04 5.52 4.09
CA ASP A 107 12.77 4.41 5.02
C ASP A 107 13.17 3.04 4.45
N ASP A 108 13.20 2.93 3.11
CA ASP A 108 13.40 1.65 2.43
C ASP A 108 14.78 1.02 2.68
N PRO A 109 15.89 1.79 2.77
CA PRO A 109 17.20 1.25 3.13
C PRO A 109 17.23 0.49 4.45
N ILE A 110 16.56 1.03 5.46
CA ILE A 110 16.47 0.41 6.79
C ILE A 110 15.69 -0.90 6.69
N ILE A 111 14.53 -0.88 6.01
CA ILE A 111 13.72 -2.08 5.80
C ILE A 111 14.53 -3.15 5.07
N PHE A 112 15.27 -2.75 4.04
CA PHE A 112 16.09 -3.66 3.25
C PHE A 112 17.21 -4.30 4.11
N ALA A 113 17.97 -3.47 4.84
CA ALA A 113 19.06 -3.92 5.70
C ALA A 113 18.60 -4.95 6.75
N TYR A 114 17.47 -4.70 7.40
CA TYR A 114 16.90 -5.64 8.35
C TYR A 114 16.34 -6.90 7.66
N ALA A 115 15.73 -6.75 6.48
CA ALA A 115 15.20 -7.86 5.72
C ALA A 115 16.29 -8.85 5.28
N THR A 116 17.53 -8.39 5.00
CA THR A 116 18.69 -9.27 4.73
C THR A 116 19.11 -10.13 5.94
N ARG A 117 18.55 -9.86 7.11
CA ARG A 117 18.79 -10.62 8.35
C ARG A 117 17.56 -11.41 8.81
N TYR A 118 16.54 -11.53 7.98
CA TYR A 118 15.22 -12.06 8.35
C TYR A 118 14.58 -11.38 9.56
N TYR A 119 14.86 -10.09 9.73
CA TYR A 119 14.31 -9.32 10.83
C TYR A 119 13.32 -8.26 10.30
N PRO A 120 12.10 -8.15 10.86
CA PRO A 120 11.13 -7.16 10.41
C PRO A 120 11.36 -5.80 11.07
N VAL A 121 11.16 -4.74 10.30
CA VAL A 121 11.05 -3.37 10.82
C VAL A 121 9.61 -3.13 11.23
N TYR A 122 9.31 -3.24 12.52
CA TYR A 122 7.95 -3.12 13.06
C TYR A 122 7.36 -1.72 12.86
N TRP A 123 8.19 -0.69 12.88
CA TRP A 123 7.77 0.69 12.59
C TRP A 123 7.04 0.83 11.25
N HIS A 124 7.51 0.12 10.24
CA HIS A 124 6.93 0.14 8.89
C HIS A 124 5.94 -1.01 8.64
N ASN A 125 5.53 -1.71 9.68
CA ASN A 125 4.74 -2.93 9.63
C ASN A 125 5.52 -4.13 9.05
N TYR A 126 5.55 -5.23 9.78
CA TYR A 126 6.33 -6.42 9.42
C TYR A 126 5.94 -7.03 8.06
N LEU A 127 4.71 -6.79 7.57
CA LEU A 127 4.29 -7.24 6.24
C LEU A 127 5.12 -6.60 5.12
N THR A 128 5.60 -5.36 5.31
CA THR A 128 6.51 -4.73 4.36
C THR A 128 7.85 -5.46 4.32
N SER A 129 8.42 -5.75 5.48
CA SER A 129 9.68 -6.53 5.56
C SER A 129 9.51 -7.93 4.96
N LEU A 130 8.37 -8.60 5.18
CA LEU A 130 8.05 -9.88 4.55
C LEU A 130 7.98 -9.79 3.02
N PHE A 131 7.45 -8.71 2.48
CA PHE A 131 7.46 -8.48 1.03
C PHE A 131 8.90 -8.40 0.50
N TYR A 132 9.77 -7.64 1.18
CA TYR A 132 11.19 -7.53 0.81
C TYR A 132 11.92 -8.86 0.92
N MET A 133 11.77 -9.58 2.02
CA MET A 133 12.37 -10.91 2.23
C MET A 133 11.91 -11.89 1.15
N THR A 134 10.61 -11.87 0.82
CA THR A 134 10.03 -12.72 -0.24
C THR A 134 10.62 -12.38 -1.60
N ALA A 135 10.70 -11.09 -1.93
CA ALA A 135 11.26 -10.62 -3.19
C ALA A 135 12.73 -11.01 -3.35
N MET A 136 13.55 -10.77 -2.33
CA MET A 136 14.98 -11.12 -2.34
C MET A 136 15.23 -12.63 -2.40
N SER A 137 14.36 -13.42 -1.79
CA SER A 137 14.44 -14.89 -1.91
C SER A 137 14.13 -15.37 -3.33
N LEU A 138 13.24 -14.68 -4.06
CA LEU A 138 12.89 -15.00 -5.45
C LEU A 138 13.94 -14.49 -6.43
N PHE A 139 14.46 -13.31 -6.20
CA PHE A 139 15.46 -12.66 -7.04
C PHE A 139 16.51 -11.97 -6.16
N PRO A 140 17.70 -12.58 -6.01
CA PRO A 140 18.72 -12.11 -5.08
C PRO A 140 19.43 -10.84 -5.58
N ALA A 141 18.74 -9.71 -5.61
CA ALA A 141 19.27 -8.41 -6.02
C ALA A 141 18.62 -7.26 -5.26
N SER A 142 19.27 -6.11 -5.25
CA SER A 142 18.73 -4.87 -4.71
C SER A 142 17.43 -4.47 -5.39
N ALA A 143 17.27 -4.71 -6.69
CA ALA A 143 16.05 -4.45 -7.44
C ALA A 143 14.89 -5.43 -7.14
N ALA A 144 15.10 -6.48 -6.34
CA ALA A 144 14.12 -7.53 -6.13
C ALA A 144 12.75 -7.02 -5.63
N PRO A 145 12.66 -6.13 -4.62
CA PRO A 145 11.37 -5.61 -4.16
C PRO A 145 10.62 -4.84 -5.26
N VAL A 146 11.33 -4.06 -6.08
CA VAL A 146 10.74 -3.31 -7.20
C VAL A 146 10.28 -4.28 -8.28
N LEU A 147 11.09 -5.26 -8.64
CA LEU A 147 10.72 -6.28 -9.64
C LEU A 147 9.47 -7.07 -9.22
N LEU A 148 9.34 -7.42 -7.94
CA LEU A 148 8.13 -8.07 -7.43
C LEU A 148 6.92 -7.12 -7.49
N SER A 149 7.12 -5.83 -7.19
CA SER A 149 6.10 -4.80 -7.36
C SER A 149 5.64 -4.69 -8.82
N ASP A 150 6.58 -4.63 -9.77
CA ASP A 150 6.29 -4.62 -11.21
C ASP A 150 5.41 -5.80 -11.64
N VAL A 151 5.74 -7.00 -11.17
CA VAL A 151 4.94 -8.22 -11.44
C VAL A 151 3.52 -8.07 -10.87
N CYS A 152 3.37 -7.58 -9.64
CA CYS A 152 2.06 -7.36 -9.01
C CYS A 152 1.23 -6.34 -9.77
N TYR A 153 1.82 -5.22 -10.19
CA TYR A 153 1.14 -4.21 -11.00
C TYR A 153 0.75 -4.75 -12.38
N ALA A 154 1.66 -5.44 -13.07
CA ALA A 154 1.40 -6.03 -14.38
C ALA A 154 0.26 -7.07 -14.32
N MET A 155 0.24 -7.93 -13.30
CA MET A 155 -0.83 -8.89 -13.07
C MET A 155 -2.17 -8.19 -12.81
N THR A 156 -2.17 -7.14 -11.99
CA THR A 156 -3.36 -6.37 -11.63
C THR A 156 -3.99 -5.71 -12.85
N PHE A 157 -3.21 -4.98 -13.66
CA PHE A 157 -3.74 -4.30 -14.85
C PHE A 157 -4.10 -5.28 -15.97
N ALA A 158 -3.35 -6.37 -16.13
CA ALA A 158 -3.73 -7.44 -17.05
C ALA A 158 -5.06 -8.11 -16.67
N TYR A 159 -5.27 -8.36 -15.38
CA TYR A 159 -6.55 -8.87 -14.85
C TYR A 159 -7.70 -7.90 -15.13
N ILE A 160 -7.52 -6.62 -14.83
CA ILE A 160 -8.52 -5.57 -15.08
C ILE A 160 -8.90 -5.52 -16.56
N PHE A 161 -7.91 -5.47 -17.45
CA PHE A 161 -8.14 -5.46 -18.88
C PHE A 161 -8.84 -6.74 -19.35
N TYR A 162 -8.38 -7.91 -18.94
CA TYR A 162 -8.95 -9.20 -19.31
C TYR A 162 -10.44 -9.30 -18.94
N LYS A 163 -10.78 -8.93 -17.72
CA LYS A 163 -12.17 -8.94 -17.22
C LYS A 163 -13.03 -7.91 -17.95
N ALA A 164 -12.51 -6.72 -18.14
CA ALA A 164 -13.21 -5.67 -18.88
C ALA A 164 -13.42 -6.05 -20.35
N LYS A 165 -12.46 -6.72 -20.98
CA LYS A 165 -12.60 -7.20 -22.37
C LYS A 165 -13.72 -8.22 -22.53
N GLN A 166 -13.93 -9.06 -21.52
CA GLN A 166 -15.06 -10.00 -21.51
C GLN A 166 -16.42 -9.29 -21.43
N LEU A 167 -16.49 -8.15 -20.72
CA LEU A 167 -17.74 -7.41 -20.53
C LEU A 167 -17.99 -6.36 -21.62
N TYR A 168 -16.94 -5.72 -22.13
CA TYR A 168 -17.03 -4.50 -22.93
C TYR A 168 -16.37 -4.61 -24.32
N ALA A 169 -15.87 -5.79 -24.68
CA ALA A 169 -15.20 -6.09 -25.97
C ALA A 169 -14.04 -5.11 -26.27
N SER A 170 -14.03 -4.48 -27.46
CA SER A 170 -12.96 -3.56 -27.87
C SER A 170 -12.87 -2.29 -27.03
N LYS A 171 -13.94 -1.85 -26.38
CA LYS A 171 -13.91 -0.64 -25.56
C LYS A 171 -13.02 -0.76 -24.32
N ALA A 172 -12.73 -1.99 -23.89
CA ALA A 172 -11.83 -2.28 -22.78
C ALA A 172 -10.39 -1.77 -23.01
N TYR A 173 -9.96 -1.54 -24.27
CA TYR A 173 -8.62 -1.02 -24.56
C TYR A 173 -8.33 0.34 -23.90
N ILE A 174 -9.36 1.13 -23.60
CA ILE A 174 -9.24 2.40 -22.85
C ILE A 174 -8.61 2.16 -21.46
N LEU A 175 -8.86 0.99 -20.85
CA LEU A 175 -8.34 0.68 -19.51
C LEU A 175 -6.83 0.42 -19.49
N LEU A 176 -6.20 0.17 -20.65
CA LEU A 176 -4.74 0.06 -20.71
C LEU A 176 -4.05 1.37 -20.32
N LEU A 177 -4.73 2.52 -20.53
CA LEU A 177 -4.21 3.83 -20.13
C LEU A 177 -3.99 3.93 -18.63
N ALA A 178 -4.81 3.26 -17.81
CA ALA A 178 -4.66 3.30 -16.36
C ALA A 178 -3.31 2.74 -15.88
N GLY A 179 -2.80 1.71 -16.59
CA GLY A 179 -1.53 1.07 -16.24
C GLY A 179 -0.28 1.87 -16.65
N ILE A 180 -0.44 2.92 -17.48
CA ILE A 180 0.68 3.77 -17.94
C ILE A 180 0.58 5.22 -17.45
N LEU A 181 -0.38 5.53 -16.58
CA LEU A 181 -0.44 6.85 -15.97
C LEU A 181 0.84 7.12 -15.15
N PRO A 182 1.36 8.35 -15.12
CA PRO A 182 2.63 8.65 -14.44
C PRO A 182 2.69 8.17 -12.99
N PHE A 183 1.62 8.36 -12.22
CA PHE A 183 1.56 7.88 -10.83
C PHE A 183 1.49 6.34 -10.74
N THR A 184 0.98 5.64 -11.75
CA THR A 184 1.00 4.18 -11.82
C THR A 184 2.41 3.68 -12.14
N LEU A 185 3.09 4.31 -13.11
CA LEU A 185 4.49 4.02 -13.44
C LEU A 185 5.39 4.24 -12.22
N LEU A 186 5.20 5.38 -11.53
CA LEU A 186 5.92 5.63 -10.29
C LEU A 186 5.71 4.53 -9.27
N GLY A 187 4.44 4.14 -9.02
CA GLY A 187 4.11 3.10 -8.05
C GLY A 187 4.69 1.73 -8.40
N ALA A 188 4.75 1.37 -9.67
CA ALA A 188 5.36 0.12 -10.13
C ALA A 188 6.87 0.12 -9.86
N LEU A 189 7.56 1.23 -10.17
CA LEU A 189 9.02 1.40 -10.04
C LEU A 189 9.49 1.67 -8.60
N MET A 190 8.60 1.61 -7.62
CA MET A 190 8.89 1.81 -6.20
C MET A 190 8.63 0.54 -5.40
N CYS A 191 9.50 0.26 -4.45
CA CYS A 191 9.25 -0.76 -3.43
C CYS A 191 8.63 -0.19 -2.15
N PHE A 192 8.37 1.11 -2.12
CA PHE A 192 7.85 1.80 -0.96
C PHE A 192 6.48 1.27 -0.52
N ARG A 193 6.31 1.08 0.79
CA ARG A 193 5.11 0.46 1.38
C ARG A 193 3.77 0.96 0.83
N PRO A 194 3.52 2.29 0.67
CA PRO A 194 2.28 2.79 0.10
C PRO A 194 2.02 2.35 -1.35
N ALA A 195 3.06 2.26 -2.16
CA ALA A 195 2.96 1.84 -3.56
C ALA A 195 2.62 0.34 -3.67
N ILE A 196 3.33 -0.50 -2.92
CA ILE A 196 3.04 -1.95 -2.85
C ILE A 196 1.60 -2.18 -2.37
N TYR A 197 1.23 -1.55 -1.26
CA TYR A 197 -0.12 -1.61 -0.71
C TYR A 197 -1.18 -1.21 -1.75
N ALA A 198 -0.92 -0.13 -2.53
CA ALA A 198 -1.86 0.38 -3.52
C ALA A 198 -2.15 -0.63 -4.63
N SER A 199 -1.19 -1.46 -5.05
CA SER A 199 -1.40 -2.51 -6.06
C SER A 199 -2.36 -3.58 -5.57
N PHE A 200 -2.22 -4.06 -4.34
CA PHE A 200 -3.13 -5.04 -3.73
C PHE A 200 -4.52 -4.45 -3.47
N PHE A 201 -4.55 -3.20 -3.03
CA PHE A 201 -5.80 -2.47 -2.81
C PHE A 201 -6.59 -2.28 -4.11
N LEU A 202 -5.91 -1.90 -5.21
CA LEU A 202 -6.52 -1.80 -6.53
C LEU A 202 -7.04 -3.16 -7.01
N LEU A 203 -6.24 -4.23 -6.90
CA LEU A 203 -6.67 -5.58 -7.27
C LEU A 203 -7.92 -6.01 -6.51
N TYR A 204 -7.96 -5.75 -5.21
CA TYR A 204 -9.10 -6.05 -4.35
C TYR A 204 -10.39 -5.34 -4.83
N PHE A 205 -10.33 -4.02 -5.06
CA PHE A 205 -11.51 -3.26 -5.52
C PHE A 205 -11.89 -3.58 -6.96
N ALA A 206 -10.92 -3.86 -7.83
CA ALA A 206 -11.19 -4.33 -9.20
C ALA A 206 -11.91 -5.69 -9.19
N TYR A 207 -11.46 -6.63 -8.35
CA TYR A 207 -12.13 -7.91 -8.17
C TYR A 207 -13.59 -7.73 -7.75
N LEU A 208 -13.86 -6.88 -6.76
CA LEU A 208 -15.22 -6.61 -6.28
C LEU A 208 -16.09 -5.95 -7.35
N PHE A 209 -15.54 -5.05 -8.15
CA PHE A 209 -16.26 -4.44 -9.28
C PHE A 209 -16.72 -5.50 -10.28
N PHE A 210 -15.83 -6.39 -10.70
CA PHE A 210 -16.17 -7.45 -11.64
C PHE A 210 -17.11 -8.49 -11.02
N ALA A 211 -16.92 -8.85 -9.75
CA ALA A 211 -17.85 -9.73 -9.04
C ALA A 211 -19.27 -9.13 -8.97
N TRP A 212 -19.38 -7.81 -8.73
CA TRP A 212 -20.65 -7.09 -8.76
C TRP A 212 -21.29 -7.09 -10.16
N LYS A 213 -20.51 -6.86 -11.22
CA LYS A 213 -21.02 -6.86 -12.60
C LYS A 213 -21.44 -8.24 -13.07
N GLU A 214 -20.63 -9.26 -12.80
CA GLU A 214 -20.87 -10.64 -13.22
C GLU A 214 -21.91 -11.35 -12.34
N GLN A 215 -22.24 -10.80 -11.17
CA GLN A 215 -23.17 -11.37 -10.19
C GLN A 215 -22.85 -12.84 -9.84
N LYS A 216 -21.55 -13.14 -9.68
CA LYS A 216 -21.08 -14.49 -9.39
C LYS A 216 -21.37 -14.91 -7.96
N TYR A 217 -21.66 -16.20 -7.79
CA TYR A 217 -21.65 -16.81 -6.47
C TYR A 217 -20.25 -16.77 -5.87
N ILE A 218 -20.20 -16.49 -4.57
CA ILE A 218 -18.95 -16.57 -3.83
C ILE A 218 -18.65 -18.02 -3.48
N SER A 219 -17.52 -18.52 -3.92
CA SER A 219 -17.01 -19.82 -3.45
C SER A 219 -16.42 -19.69 -2.05
N PRO A 220 -16.33 -20.77 -1.25
CA PRO A 220 -15.65 -20.73 0.05
C PRO A 220 -14.20 -20.21 -0.03
N ALA A 221 -13.48 -20.58 -1.08
CA ALA A 221 -12.13 -20.09 -1.31
C ALA A 221 -12.10 -18.58 -1.59
N ALA A 222 -13.01 -18.05 -2.42
CA ALA A 222 -13.12 -16.62 -2.67
C ALA A 222 -13.55 -15.86 -1.41
N PHE A 223 -14.43 -16.43 -0.60
CA PHE A 223 -14.82 -15.86 0.69
C PHE A 223 -13.60 -15.71 1.62
N GLY A 224 -12.83 -16.80 1.81
CA GLY A 224 -11.63 -16.79 2.62
C GLY A 224 -10.58 -15.80 2.12
N LEU A 225 -10.37 -15.75 0.79
CA LEU A 225 -9.42 -14.81 0.18
C LEU A 225 -9.84 -13.35 0.37
N ILE A 226 -11.12 -13.01 0.20
CA ILE A 226 -11.61 -11.64 0.41
C ILE A 226 -11.48 -11.26 1.89
N ALA A 227 -11.81 -12.16 2.82
CA ALA A 227 -11.66 -11.91 4.25
C ALA A 227 -10.17 -11.71 4.63
N LEU A 228 -9.28 -12.54 4.11
CA LEU A 228 -7.84 -12.43 4.31
C LEU A 228 -7.29 -11.10 3.74
N LEU A 229 -7.63 -10.75 2.51
CA LEU A 229 -7.18 -9.50 1.91
C LEU A 229 -7.74 -8.29 2.66
N THR A 230 -8.99 -8.35 3.14
CA THR A 230 -9.54 -7.28 3.98
C THR A 230 -8.74 -7.15 5.28
N ALA A 231 -8.43 -8.25 5.96
CA ALA A 231 -7.62 -8.23 7.18
C ALA A 231 -6.20 -7.70 6.92
N VAL A 232 -5.53 -8.18 5.88
CA VAL A 232 -4.19 -7.72 5.48
C VAL A 232 -4.20 -6.23 5.15
N LEU A 233 -5.11 -5.77 4.30
CA LEU A 233 -5.21 -4.36 3.90
C LEU A 233 -5.63 -3.43 5.05
N SER A 234 -6.43 -3.95 6.00
CA SER A 234 -6.80 -3.18 7.20
C SER A 234 -5.64 -2.99 8.16
N PHE A 235 -4.73 -3.95 8.17
CA PHE A 235 -3.62 -3.99 9.13
C PHE A 235 -2.33 -3.39 8.56
N TRP A 236 -2.04 -3.61 7.29
CA TRP A 236 -0.77 -3.19 6.67
C TRP A 236 -0.55 -1.67 6.78
N ARG A 237 -1.66 -0.91 6.76
CA ARG A 237 -1.62 0.54 6.91
C ARG A 237 -2.73 1.01 7.84
N SER A 238 -2.39 1.98 8.70
CA SER A 238 -3.32 2.57 9.68
C SER A 238 -4.59 3.14 9.05
N GLU A 239 -4.49 3.70 7.85
CA GLU A 239 -5.63 4.28 7.13
C GLU A 239 -6.64 3.21 6.66
N GLY A 240 -6.22 1.94 6.64
CA GLY A 240 -7.08 0.80 6.34
C GLY A 240 -7.93 0.31 7.50
N MET A 241 -7.74 0.81 8.71
CA MET A 241 -8.36 0.30 9.94
C MET A 241 -9.90 0.23 9.90
N LEU A 242 -10.55 1.12 9.16
CA LEU A 242 -12.01 1.14 9.01
C LEU A 242 -12.53 0.12 7.99
N MET A 243 -11.66 -0.51 7.21
CA MET A 243 -12.02 -1.38 6.11
C MET A 243 -12.92 -2.57 6.52
N PRO A 244 -12.72 -3.26 7.66
CA PRO A 244 -13.58 -4.38 8.06
C PRO A 244 -15.06 -3.99 8.18
N VAL A 245 -15.35 -2.76 8.59
CA VAL A 245 -16.72 -2.24 8.72
C VAL A 245 -17.21 -1.66 7.39
N LEU A 246 -16.41 -0.83 6.73
CA LEU A 246 -16.80 -0.13 5.50
C LEU A 246 -16.97 -1.08 4.30
N MET A 247 -16.40 -2.28 4.36
CA MET A 247 -16.58 -3.29 3.32
C MET A 247 -17.91 -4.03 3.43
N LEU A 248 -18.58 -4.05 4.58
CA LEU A 248 -19.86 -4.75 4.73
C LEU A 248 -20.95 -4.26 3.77
N PRO A 249 -21.23 -2.95 3.63
CA PRO A 249 -22.18 -2.48 2.63
C PRO A 249 -21.73 -2.73 1.19
N VAL A 250 -20.42 -2.67 0.89
CA VAL A 250 -19.91 -3.01 -0.45
C VAL A 250 -20.23 -4.46 -0.78
N LEU A 251 -19.91 -5.40 0.12
CA LEU A 251 -20.18 -6.83 -0.05
C LEU A 251 -21.67 -7.14 -0.09
N PHE A 252 -22.49 -6.40 0.66
CA PHE A 252 -23.93 -6.50 0.56
C PHE A 252 -24.38 -6.28 -0.89
N PHE A 253 -23.95 -5.21 -1.55
CA PHE A 253 -24.35 -4.91 -2.92
C PHE A 253 -23.72 -5.85 -3.95
N VAL A 254 -22.55 -6.43 -3.68
CA VAL A 254 -21.93 -7.45 -4.55
C VAL A 254 -22.73 -8.75 -4.53
N TYR A 255 -23.11 -9.24 -3.33
CA TYR A 255 -23.59 -10.62 -3.18
C TYR A 255 -25.07 -10.77 -2.85
N ARG A 256 -25.81 -9.67 -2.59
CA ARG A 256 -27.24 -9.73 -2.20
C ARG A 256 -28.12 -10.50 -3.17
N LYS A 257 -27.83 -10.44 -4.48
CA LYS A 257 -28.63 -11.14 -5.50
C LYS A 257 -28.39 -12.64 -5.52
N ASN A 258 -27.28 -13.08 -4.94
CA ASN A 258 -26.88 -14.49 -4.89
C ASN A 258 -27.34 -15.16 -3.59
N CYS A 259 -27.93 -14.41 -2.66
CA CYS A 259 -28.44 -14.93 -1.41
C CYS A 259 -29.96 -15.19 -1.54
N ALA A 260 -30.41 -16.33 -1.02
CA ALA A 260 -31.81 -16.75 -1.13
C ALA A 260 -32.79 -15.76 -0.47
N ASN A 261 -32.37 -15.12 0.62
CA ASN A 261 -33.18 -14.16 1.36
C ASN A 261 -32.31 -13.18 2.14
N ILE A 262 -32.95 -12.18 2.74
CA ILE A 262 -32.27 -11.12 3.52
C ILE A 262 -31.51 -11.70 4.73
N LYS A 263 -32.00 -12.74 5.38
CA LYS A 263 -31.35 -13.37 6.52
C LYS A 263 -30.04 -14.04 6.09
N SER A 264 -30.03 -14.66 4.92
CA SER A 264 -28.83 -15.30 4.36
C SER A 264 -27.70 -14.28 4.08
N ILE A 265 -28.03 -13.08 3.55
CA ILE A 265 -27.01 -12.06 3.33
C ILE A 265 -26.48 -11.50 4.65
N PHE A 266 -27.32 -11.27 5.65
CA PHE A 266 -26.84 -10.83 6.96
C PHE A 266 -25.97 -11.89 7.65
N LYS A 267 -26.34 -13.17 7.56
CA LYS A 267 -25.48 -14.27 8.06
C LYS A 267 -24.13 -14.29 7.35
N PHE A 268 -24.13 -14.10 6.03
CA PHE A 268 -22.88 -13.99 5.25
C PHE A 268 -22.01 -12.83 5.72
N LEU A 269 -22.59 -11.61 5.85
CA LEU A 269 -21.85 -10.42 6.27
C LEU A 269 -21.31 -10.55 7.69
N PHE A 270 -22.09 -11.10 8.60
CA PHE A 270 -21.66 -11.36 9.97
C PHE A 270 -20.52 -12.39 10.03
N SER A 271 -20.65 -13.49 9.29
CA SER A 271 -19.58 -14.50 9.18
C SER A 271 -18.31 -13.92 8.56
N PHE A 272 -18.47 -13.06 7.55
CA PHE A 272 -17.33 -12.35 6.93
C PHE A 272 -16.63 -11.43 7.93
N PHE A 273 -17.39 -10.62 8.66
CA PHE A 273 -16.85 -9.73 9.68
C PHE A 273 -16.08 -10.50 10.76
N LEU A 274 -16.69 -11.55 11.32
CA LEU A 274 -16.02 -12.38 12.34
C LEU A 274 -14.74 -13.05 11.79
N CYS A 275 -14.80 -13.61 10.59
CA CYS A 275 -13.64 -14.20 9.95
C CYS A 275 -12.52 -13.16 9.72
N THR A 276 -12.88 -11.97 9.24
CA THR A 276 -11.93 -10.87 9.03
C THR A 276 -11.28 -10.43 10.34
N ILE A 277 -12.06 -10.27 11.42
CA ILE A 277 -11.53 -9.89 12.73
C ILE A 277 -10.61 -10.99 13.29
N ALA A 278 -11.00 -12.26 13.18
CA ALA A 278 -10.16 -13.37 13.63
C ALA A 278 -8.81 -13.41 12.88
N LEU A 279 -8.84 -13.24 11.55
CA LEU A 279 -7.63 -13.15 10.73
C LEU A 279 -6.80 -11.91 11.09
N LEU A 280 -7.44 -10.77 11.31
CA LEU A 280 -6.76 -9.54 11.72
C LEU A 280 -6.04 -9.71 13.06
N MET A 281 -6.70 -10.33 14.05
CA MET A 281 -6.09 -10.62 15.35
C MET A 281 -4.87 -11.54 15.21
N LEU A 282 -4.99 -12.57 14.36
CA LEU A 282 -3.88 -13.49 14.10
C LEU A 282 -2.69 -12.78 13.43
N ILE A 283 -2.94 -11.97 12.40
CA ILE A 283 -1.92 -11.23 11.66
C ILE A 283 -1.24 -10.18 12.56
N LYS A 284 -1.94 -9.61 13.53
CA LYS A 284 -1.37 -8.63 14.47
C LYS A 284 -0.37 -9.22 15.48
N VAL A 285 -0.40 -10.51 15.74
CA VAL A 285 0.42 -11.11 16.80
C VAL A 285 1.91 -10.77 16.70
N PRO A 286 2.59 -10.97 15.54
CA PRO A 286 4.01 -10.63 15.43
C PRO A 286 4.28 -9.13 15.60
N GLN A 287 3.40 -8.29 15.05
CA GLN A 287 3.54 -6.83 15.14
C GLN A 287 3.41 -6.34 16.59
N ASN A 288 2.37 -6.79 17.29
CA ASN A 288 2.15 -6.38 18.69
C ASN A 288 3.31 -6.81 19.59
N HIS A 289 3.91 -7.98 19.33
CA HIS A 289 5.08 -8.44 20.08
C HIS A 289 6.28 -7.51 19.85
N GLY A 290 6.57 -7.18 18.60
CA GLY A 290 7.68 -6.29 18.26
C GLY A 290 7.44 -4.83 18.70
N GLU A 291 6.24 -4.29 18.51
CA GLU A 291 5.90 -2.94 18.97
C GLU A 291 6.05 -2.81 20.49
N ALA A 292 5.48 -3.75 21.26
CA ALA A 292 5.57 -3.71 22.72
C ALA A 292 7.01 -3.73 23.23
N LYS A 293 7.91 -4.43 22.52
CA LYS A 293 9.31 -4.58 22.90
C LYS A 293 10.18 -3.37 22.49
N HIS A 294 9.89 -2.75 21.33
CA HIS A 294 10.80 -1.78 20.72
C HIS A 294 10.26 -0.34 20.71
N TYR A 295 8.97 -0.13 20.53
CA TYR A 295 8.39 1.19 20.27
C TYR A 295 7.31 1.60 21.25
N GLY A 296 6.68 0.65 21.93
CA GLY A 296 5.54 0.96 22.79
C GLY A 296 4.46 1.72 22.03
N LYS A 297 4.20 2.96 22.44
CA LYS A 297 3.21 3.85 21.82
C LYS A 297 3.82 5.03 21.07
N ASP A 298 5.10 4.99 20.77
CA ASP A 298 5.84 6.08 20.14
C ASP A 298 5.19 6.55 18.83
N TYR A 299 4.61 5.63 18.04
CA TYR A 299 3.89 6.01 16.81
C TYR A 299 2.70 6.95 17.08
N LEU A 300 1.95 6.73 18.16
CA LEU A 300 0.85 7.61 18.56
C LEU A 300 1.36 8.96 19.07
N ILE A 301 2.48 8.95 19.80
CA ILE A 301 3.13 10.16 20.29
C ILE A 301 3.55 11.03 19.11
N ILE A 302 4.27 10.47 18.14
CA ILE A 302 4.73 11.18 16.95
C ILE A 302 3.55 11.74 16.13
N SER A 303 2.47 10.98 15.99
CA SER A 303 1.29 11.44 15.24
C SER A 303 0.59 12.64 15.87
N THR A 304 0.77 12.85 17.18
CA THR A 304 0.19 13.99 17.92
C THR A 304 1.14 15.18 18.05
N THR A 305 2.44 14.99 17.83
CA THR A 305 3.46 16.05 18.03
C THR A 305 3.18 17.29 17.18
N ARG A 306 2.89 17.11 15.91
CA ARG A 306 2.67 18.26 15.02
C ARG A 306 1.46 19.14 15.38
N PRO A 307 0.26 18.60 15.68
CA PRO A 307 -0.82 19.42 16.22
C PRO A 307 -0.46 20.16 17.49
N LEU A 308 0.34 19.54 18.36
CA LEU A 308 0.74 20.16 19.62
C LEU A 308 1.64 21.38 19.40
N THR A 309 2.46 21.46 18.35
CA THR A 309 3.28 22.64 18.06
C THR A 309 2.44 23.92 17.92
N VAL A 310 1.20 23.79 17.46
CA VAL A 310 0.26 24.92 17.33
C VAL A 310 -0.52 25.18 18.61
N ILE A 311 -0.91 24.11 19.31
CA ILE A 311 -1.77 24.17 20.49
C ILE A 311 -1.04 24.78 21.69
N VAL A 312 0.25 24.47 21.87
CA VAL A 312 1.04 24.95 23.02
C VAL A 312 1.27 26.47 23.02
N HIS A 313 1.05 27.15 21.89
CA HIS A 313 1.12 28.61 21.84
C HIS A 313 -0.10 29.31 22.44
N ARG A 314 -1.21 28.59 22.65
CA ARG A 314 -2.42 29.13 23.26
C ARG A 314 -2.40 28.86 24.75
N GLU A 315 -2.69 29.89 25.55
CA GLU A 315 -2.95 29.72 26.97
C GLU A 315 -4.13 28.78 27.20
N GLN A 316 -3.91 27.76 28.00
CA GLN A 316 -4.89 26.71 28.26
C GLN A 316 -5.63 27.04 29.57
N THR A 317 -6.96 27.15 29.52
CA THR A 317 -7.79 27.66 30.62
C THR A 317 -8.69 26.61 31.29
N TYR A 318 -8.61 25.32 30.88
CA TYR A 318 -9.41 24.27 31.48
C TYR A 318 -8.72 23.63 32.71
N PRO A 319 -9.45 22.99 33.64
CA PRO A 319 -8.95 22.63 34.98
C PRO A 319 -7.72 21.72 35.04
N SER A 320 -7.54 20.82 34.04
CA SER A 320 -6.38 19.90 34.01
C SER A 320 -5.28 20.37 33.04
N ALA A 321 -5.29 21.62 32.61
CA ALA A 321 -4.36 22.13 31.60
C ALA A 321 -2.89 22.03 32.03
N GLU A 322 -2.59 22.40 33.28
CA GLU A 322 -1.23 22.33 33.82
C GLU A 322 -0.71 20.88 33.88
N GLU A 323 -1.57 19.94 34.31
CA GLU A 323 -1.25 18.51 34.37
C GLU A 323 -1.00 17.99 32.96
N ASP A 324 -1.84 18.37 31.98
CA ASP A 324 -1.71 17.91 30.60
C ASP A 324 -0.42 18.44 29.96
N LEU A 325 -0.09 19.71 30.16
CA LEU A 325 1.16 20.28 29.68
C LEU A 325 2.38 19.64 30.36
N ALA A 326 2.31 19.32 31.65
CA ALA A 326 3.38 18.62 32.35
C ALA A 326 3.58 17.18 31.79
N ASN A 327 2.49 16.46 31.49
CA ASN A 327 2.56 15.15 30.87
C ASN A 327 3.13 15.20 29.44
N ILE A 328 2.83 16.24 28.67
CA ILE A 328 3.45 16.45 27.36
C ILE A 328 4.93 16.72 27.51
N ASN A 329 5.30 17.62 28.45
CA ASN A 329 6.68 18.00 28.70
C ASN A 329 7.56 16.84 29.20
N ALA A 330 6.95 15.83 29.82
CA ALA A 330 7.66 14.61 30.26
C ALA A 330 8.21 13.79 29.08
N ILE A 331 7.64 13.93 27.89
CA ILE A 331 8.07 13.24 26.68
C ILE A 331 8.63 14.21 25.64
N THR A 332 7.96 15.32 25.37
CA THR A 332 8.35 16.29 24.36
C THR A 332 8.51 17.67 25.01
N ASP A 333 9.70 18.25 24.92
CA ASP A 333 9.99 19.57 25.49
C ASP A 333 9.04 20.64 24.93
N LEU A 334 8.28 21.32 25.80
CA LEU A 334 7.33 22.36 25.41
C LEU A 334 8.03 23.58 24.82
N GLY A 335 9.22 23.93 25.30
CA GLY A 335 10.02 25.01 24.75
C GLY A 335 10.44 24.72 23.32
N TYR A 336 10.73 23.48 23.05
CA TYR A 336 11.04 23.00 21.70
C TYR A 336 9.81 23.04 20.78
N LEU A 337 8.67 22.51 21.22
CA LEU A 337 7.42 22.57 20.46
C LEU A 337 6.99 23.99 20.14
N SER A 338 7.18 24.93 21.07
CA SER A 338 6.80 26.32 20.90
C SER A 338 7.72 27.10 19.92
N ASN A 339 8.94 26.64 19.71
CA ASN A 339 9.90 27.25 18.79
C ASN A 339 9.79 26.70 17.36
N ASP A 340 9.06 25.60 17.14
CA ASP A 340 8.92 25.07 15.82
C ASP A 340 7.89 25.87 15.03
N SER A 341 8.37 26.57 14.00
CA SER A 341 7.47 27.11 13.00
C SER A 341 6.70 25.94 12.38
N LEU A 342 5.47 26.18 11.93
CA LEU A 342 4.56 25.25 11.27
C LEU A 342 5.19 24.56 10.03
N SER A 343 6.41 24.10 10.12
CA SER A 343 7.10 23.41 9.03
C SER A 343 6.64 21.98 8.92
N CYS A 344 6.65 21.45 7.70
CA CYS A 344 6.40 20.03 7.44
C CYS A 344 7.41 19.12 8.15
N SER A 345 8.50 19.69 8.64
CA SER A 345 9.63 19.01 9.28
C SER A 345 9.49 18.85 10.79
N ALA A 346 8.39 19.31 11.44
CA ALA A 346 8.18 19.12 12.88
C ALA A 346 8.31 17.65 13.28
N TYR A 347 7.83 16.73 12.43
CA TYR A 347 8.01 15.29 12.60
C TYR A 347 9.49 14.86 12.49
N ASN A 348 10.21 15.36 11.50
CA ASN A 348 11.62 15.01 11.30
C ASN A 348 12.50 15.55 12.42
N ARG A 349 12.19 16.71 12.97
CA ARG A 349 12.89 17.28 14.13
C ARG A 349 12.69 16.44 15.39
N TYR A 350 11.44 16.03 15.67
CA TYR A 350 11.19 15.08 16.74
C TYR A 350 12.10 13.86 16.62
N ASN A 351 12.19 13.28 15.42
CA ASN A 351 13.03 12.11 15.15
C ASN A 351 14.54 12.40 15.23
N THR A 352 15.00 13.59 14.85
CA THR A 352 16.42 13.92 14.75
C THR A 352 17.03 14.36 16.10
N ASP A 353 16.30 15.17 16.85
CA ASP A 353 16.81 15.76 18.08
C ASP A 353 16.65 14.83 19.29
N HIS A 354 15.73 13.88 19.21
CA HIS A 354 15.54 12.86 20.26
C HIS A 354 16.53 11.70 20.19
N ASN A 355 17.29 11.57 19.09
CA ASN A 355 18.44 10.68 19.00
C ASN A 355 19.60 11.08 19.96
N GLU A 356 19.55 12.26 20.58
CA GLU A 356 20.52 12.65 21.60
C GLU A 356 20.21 12.08 23.00
N GLY A 357 19.47 11.00 23.10
CA GLY A 357 19.39 10.17 24.31
C GLY A 357 18.19 10.40 25.22
N LYS A 358 17.25 11.29 24.91
CA LYS A 358 16.01 11.44 25.70
C LYS A 358 14.85 10.59 25.23
N TYR A 359 14.75 10.28 23.95
CA TYR A 359 13.65 9.53 23.33
C TYR A 359 14.18 8.58 22.27
N THR A 360 14.97 7.62 22.73
CA THR A 360 15.07 6.38 21.98
C THR A 360 13.72 5.70 22.03
N GLU A 361 13.45 4.82 21.10
CA GLU A 361 12.28 3.97 20.96
C GLU A 361 11.81 3.29 22.25
N THR A 362 12.46 3.52 23.38
CA THR A 362 12.21 2.91 24.68
C THR A 362 12.40 3.88 25.85
N GLY A 363 12.54 5.18 25.62
CA GLY A 363 12.93 6.14 26.66
C GLY A 363 11.87 6.44 27.71
N ALA A 364 10.58 6.28 27.40
CA ALA A 364 9.49 6.49 28.33
C ALA A 364 8.80 5.17 28.66
N ASP A 365 8.49 4.96 29.93
CA ASP A 365 7.70 3.81 30.35
C ASP A 365 6.24 3.88 29.85
N ALA A 366 5.53 2.76 29.90
CA ALA A 366 4.17 2.66 29.39
C ALA A 366 3.17 3.58 30.12
N GLU A 367 3.42 3.93 31.38
CA GLU A 367 2.59 4.82 32.17
C GLU A 367 2.75 6.26 31.67
N THR A 368 3.97 6.73 31.51
CA THR A 368 4.33 8.05 30.96
C THR A 368 3.80 8.21 29.54
N GLN A 369 3.96 7.20 28.66
CA GLN A 369 3.40 7.21 27.32
C GLN A 369 1.87 7.31 27.31
N ASN A 370 1.19 6.59 28.23
CA ASN A 370 -0.26 6.65 28.38
C ASN A 370 -0.73 8.02 28.87
N ALA A 371 -0.02 8.61 29.85
CA ALA A 371 -0.32 9.95 30.36
C ALA A 371 -0.20 10.98 29.24
N TYR A 372 0.90 10.95 28.48
CA TYR A 372 1.10 11.80 27.31
C TYR A 372 -0.06 11.72 26.32
N ILE A 373 -0.40 10.51 25.87
CA ILE A 373 -1.43 10.31 24.84
C ILE A 373 -2.80 10.83 25.32
N LYS A 374 -3.17 10.56 26.57
CA LYS A 374 -4.41 11.08 27.15
C LYS A 374 -4.42 12.61 27.18
N SER A 375 -3.32 13.21 27.60
CA SER A 375 -3.15 14.67 27.69
C SER A 375 -3.15 15.32 26.29
N ALA A 376 -2.46 14.72 25.32
CA ALA A 376 -2.48 15.18 23.93
C ALA A 376 -3.91 15.17 23.34
N ILE A 377 -4.67 14.09 23.56
CA ILE A 377 -6.06 14.00 23.11
C ILE A 377 -6.92 15.07 23.80
N ARG A 378 -6.76 15.30 25.12
CA ARG A 378 -7.51 16.35 25.84
C ARG A 378 -7.19 17.74 25.29
N LEU A 379 -5.90 18.06 25.10
CA LEU A 379 -5.46 19.33 24.49
C LEU A 379 -6.06 19.53 23.11
N ILE A 380 -6.05 18.50 22.26
CA ILE A 380 -6.67 18.56 20.93
C ILE A 380 -8.19 18.80 21.03
N LEU A 381 -8.88 18.12 21.92
CA LEU A 381 -10.33 18.25 22.11
C LEU A 381 -10.74 19.62 22.66
N HIS A 382 -9.89 20.26 23.44
CA HIS A 382 -10.10 21.63 23.94
C HIS A 382 -9.72 22.72 22.94
N ASN A 383 -8.96 22.35 21.89
CA ASN A 383 -8.50 23.27 20.84
C ASN A 383 -8.81 22.76 19.43
N PRO A 384 -10.07 22.41 19.12
CA PRO A 384 -10.42 21.77 17.84
C PRO A 384 -10.18 22.70 16.64
N ASP A 385 -10.28 23.99 16.82
CA ASP A 385 -10.02 25.03 15.81
C ASP A 385 -8.54 25.05 15.40
N LEU A 386 -7.63 25.02 16.37
CA LEU A 386 -6.18 24.96 16.11
C LEU A 386 -5.80 23.63 15.47
N TYR A 387 -6.34 22.52 15.98
CA TYR A 387 -6.11 21.21 15.42
C TYR A 387 -6.55 21.12 13.96
N LEU A 388 -7.79 21.52 13.66
CA LEU A 388 -8.31 21.50 12.29
C LEU A 388 -7.58 22.48 11.37
N GLY A 389 -7.18 23.65 11.91
CA GLY A 389 -6.38 24.64 11.17
C GLY A 389 -5.03 24.06 10.76
N GLU A 390 -4.34 23.39 11.67
CA GLU A 390 -3.07 22.70 11.39
C GLU A 390 -3.27 21.56 10.37
N ARG A 391 -4.28 20.70 10.53
CA ARG A 391 -4.60 19.66 9.56
C ARG A 391 -4.87 20.22 8.16
N LEU A 392 -5.61 21.31 8.08
CA LEU A 392 -5.88 21.98 6.80
C LEU A 392 -4.60 22.53 6.18
N GLN A 393 -3.74 23.14 6.99
CA GLN A 393 -2.44 23.63 6.51
C GLN A 393 -1.58 22.48 6.00
N LEU A 394 -1.48 21.37 6.77
CA LEU A 394 -0.76 20.18 6.35
C LEU A 394 -1.29 19.64 5.01
N PHE A 395 -2.60 19.57 4.87
CA PHE A 395 -3.26 19.16 3.63
C PHE A 395 -2.90 20.10 2.47
N CYS A 396 -2.94 21.40 2.67
CA CYS A 396 -2.62 22.39 1.64
C CYS A 396 -1.15 22.32 1.22
N VAL A 397 -0.23 22.17 2.18
CA VAL A 397 1.20 22.02 1.90
C VAL A 397 1.47 20.74 1.15
N THR A 398 0.90 19.61 1.60
CA THR A 398 1.05 18.31 0.94
C THR A 398 0.65 18.36 -0.55
N ASN A 399 -0.34 19.17 -0.87
CA ASN A 399 -0.92 19.22 -2.20
C ASN A 399 -0.51 20.48 -3.00
N GLY A 400 0.43 21.29 -2.47
CA GLY A 400 0.93 22.49 -3.14
C GLY A 400 -0.15 23.57 -3.39
N ILE A 401 -1.22 23.62 -2.55
CA ILE A 401 -2.33 24.56 -2.77
C ILE A 401 -1.94 26.00 -2.42
N PHE A 402 -1.24 26.21 -1.29
CA PHE A 402 -0.89 27.54 -0.79
C PHE A 402 0.61 27.79 -0.65
N SER A 403 1.38 26.74 -0.45
CA SER A 403 2.84 26.85 -0.37
C SER A 403 3.47 25.58 -0.95
N TYR A 404 4.49 25.80 -1.73
CA TYR A 404 5.36 24.73 -2.20
C TYR A 404 6.54 24.66 -1.22
N ASP A 405 6.66 23.56 -0.49
CA ASP A 405 7.82 23.34 0.35
C ASP A 405 8.90 22.64 -0.48
N PRO A 406 9.99 23.34 -0.84
CA PRO A 406 11.08 22.74 -1.59
C PRO A 406 11.75 21.58 -0.83
N ASP A 407 11.73 21.59 0.51
CA ASP A 407 12.29 20.52 1.32
C ASP A 407 11.42 19.26 1.26
N LEU A 408 10.12 19.39 1.03
CA LEU A 408 9.24 18.25 0.78
C LEU A 408 9.61 17.54 -0.52
N VAL A 409 9.93 18.27 -1.57
CA VAL A 409 10.39 17.70 -2.85
C VAL A 409 11.76 17.09 -2.69
N LEU A 410 12.62 17.66 -1.86
CA LEU A 410 13.93 17.10 -1.53
C LEU A 410 13.82 15.83 -0.69
N SER A 411 12.86 15.75 0.23
CA SER A 411 12.59 14.52 1.00
C SER A 411 11.96 13.40 0.15
N LEU A 412 11.36 13.76 -0.99
CA LEU A 412 10.85 12.84 -2.00
C LEU A 412 11.91 12.48 -3.06
N LYS A 413 13.13 13.05 -2.99
CA LYS A 413 14.22 12.56 -3.84
C LYS A 413 14.41 11.08 -3.56
N PRO A 414 14.28 10.24 -4.60
CA PRO A 414 14.68 8.85 -4.44
C PRO A 414 16.14 8.88 -3.97
N VAL A 415 16.43 8.12 -2.92
CA VAL A 415 17.80 7.85 -2.55
C VAL A 415 18.37 7.09 -3.74
N VAL A 416 18.97 7.82 -4.67
CA VAL A 416 19.67 7.21 -5.77
C VAL A 416 20.81 6.42 -5.16
N SER A 417 20.84 5.19 -5.45
CA SER A 417 21.59 4.09 -4.86
C SER A 417 23.11 4.26 -4.73
N THR A 418 23.69 5.42 -5.03
CA THR A 418 25.15 5.66 -4.90
C THR A 418 25.64 5.60 -3.45
N ASP A 419 24.76 5.84 -2.47
CA ASP A 419 25.08 5.75 -1.04
C ASP A 419 24.66 4.42 -0.41
N PHE A 420 24.13 3.49 -1.20
CA PHE A 420 23.71 2.18 -0.74
C PHE A 420 24.91 1.23 -0.67
N HIS A 421 25.36 0.93 0.53
CA HIS A 421 26.34 -0.14 0.79
C HIS A 421 25.86 -1.55 0.38
N LEU A 422 24.60 -1.69 -0.03
CA LEU A 422 24.02 -2.85 -0.71
C LEU A 422 24.83 -3.27 -1.95
N TYR A 423 25.54 -2.34 -2.54
CA TYR A 423 26.40 -2.56 -3.70
C TYR A 423 27.53 -3.54 -3.47
N GLU A 424 28.14 -3.51 -2.30
CA GLU A 424 29.24 -4.43 -1.99
C GLU A 424 28.72 -5.87 -1.87
N HIS A 425 27.50 -6.02 -1.43
CA HIS A 425 26.85 -7.33 -1.35
C HIS A 425 26.39 -7.85 -2.71
N ASP A 426 25.86 -6.99 -3.56
CA ASP A 426 25.46 -7.32 -4.94
C ASP A 426 26.66 -7.83 -5.78
N ARG A 427 27.86 -7.32 -5.56
CA ARG A 427 29.08 -7.78 -6.23
C ARG A 427 29.37 -9.27 -6.02
N SER A 428 28.98 -9.84 -4.90
CA SER A 428 29.27 -11.25 -4.57
C SER A 428 28.50 -12.25 -5.43
N TYR A 429 27.55 -11.80 -6.25
CA TYR A 429 26.62 -12.66 -7.01
C TYR A 429 26.76 -12.65 -8.53
N GLY A 430 27.85 -12.10 -9.08
CA GLY A 430 27.96 -11.89 -10.51
C GLY A 430 27.02 -10.78 -11.02
N PHE A 431 26.49 -9.95 -10.13
CA PHE A 431 25.79 -8.72 -10.48
C PHE A 431 26.69 -7.67 -11.11
N GLU A 432 27.96 -7.95 -11.29
CA GLU A 432 28.86 -7.18 -12.15
C GLU A 432 28.27 -6.92 -13.54
N MET A 433 27.50 -7.85 -14.06
CA MET A 433 26.76 -7.64 -15.31
C MET A 433 25.66 -6.58 -15.18
N LEU A 434 25.00 -6.50 -14.04
CA LEU A 434 23.97 -5.49 -13.77
C LEU A 434 24.58 -4.15 -13.35
N ASP A 435 25.75 -4.16 -12.73
CA ASP A 435 26.57 -2.96 -12.49
C ASP A 435 27.09 -2.35 -13.79
N ALA A 436 27.44 -3.15 -14.77
CA ALA A 436 27.79 -2.67 -16.11
C ALA A 436 26.63 -1.91 -16.77
N TYR A 437 25.38 -2.28 -16.45
CA TYR A 437 24.20 -1.58 -16.94
C TYR A 437 24.07 -0.14 -16.42
N LYS A 438 24.48 0.16 -15.18
CA LYS A 438 24.54 1.54 -14.62
C LYS A 438 25.45 2.48 -15.37
N ARG A 439 26.44 1.93 -16.04
CA ARG A 439 27.39 2.71 -16.83
C ARG A 439 26.84 3.06 -18.21
N LEU A 440 25.63 2.61 -18.55
CA LEU A 440 24.98 3.05 -19.77
C LEU A 440 24.54 4.51 -19.60
N PRO A 441 24.93 5.42 -20.53
CA PRO A 441 24.64 6.85 -20.43
C PRO A 441 23.16 7.22 -20.64
N LEU A 442 22.26 6.24 -20.58
CA LEU A 442 20.82 6.39 -20.81
C LEU A 442 20.04 7.00 -19.64
N SER A 443 20.71 7.32 -18.54
CA SER A 443 20.01 7.61 -17.32
C SER A 443 20.18 9.05 -16.85
N ASP A 444 19.31 9.92 -17.29
CA ASP A 444 18.89 11.08 -16.48
C ASP A 444 17.89 10.56 -15.41
N HIS A 445 18.42 9.77 -14.47
CA HIS A 445 17.61 9.16 -13.41
C HIS A 445 16.87 10.21 -12.58
N GLU A 446 17.50 11.33 -12.28
CA GLU A 446 16.91 12.39 -11.46
C GLU A 446 15.77 13.10 -12.20
N GLY A 447 15.95 13.45 -13.47
CA GLY A 447 14.94 14.13 -14.25
C GLY A 447 13.69 13.28 -14.46
N TYR A 448 13.84 12.00 -14.76
CA TYR A 448 12.70 11.09 -14.93
C TYR A 448 11.98 10.83 -13.60
N ALA A 449 12.72 10.59 -12.51
CA ALA A 449 12.16 10.44 -11.19
C ALA A 449 11.38 11.70 -10.78
N LEU A 450 11.98 12.86 -10.89
CA LEU A 450 11.36 14.14 -10.56
C LEU A 450 10.08 14.37 -11.38
N PHE A 451 10.10 14.05 -12.67
CA PHE A 451 8.92 14.13 -13.54
C PHE A 451 7.79 13.23 -13.02
N LEU A 452 8.06 11.95 -12.70
CA LEU A 452 7.05 11.03 -12.22
C LEU A 452 6.51 11.44 -10.84
N PHE A 453 7.37 11.88 -9.93
CA PHE A 453 6.96 12.37 -8.61
C PHE A 453 6.10 13.63 -8.72
N ARG A 454 6.48 14.57 -9.58
CA ARG A 454 5.71 15.79 -9.82
C ARG A 454 4.34 15.46 -10.38
N CYS A 455 4.27 14.64 -11.42
CA CYS A 455 3.00 14.19 -11.98
C CYS A 455 2.15 13.42 -10.96
N GLY A 456 2.76 12.63 -10.07
CA GLY A 456 2.09 11.92 -8.99
C GLY A 456 1.48 12.89 -7.97
N GLY A 457 2.25 13.89 -7.53
CA GLY A 457 1.79 14.93 -6.60
C GLY A 457 0.68 15.78 -7.18
N GLU A 458 0.84 16.27 -8.39
CA GLU A 458 -0.16 17.11 -9.07
C GLU A 458 -1.46 16.35 -9.40
N ALA A 459 -1.44 15.03 -9.45
CA ALA A 459 -2.63 14.22 -9.75
C ALA A 459 -3.60 14.08 -8.56
N TYR A 460 -3.17 14.33 -7.33
CA TYR A 460 -4.00 14.06 -6.14
C TYR A 460 -5.30 14.86 -6.12
N ILE A 461 -5.24 16.18 -6.23
CA ILE A 461 -6.42 17.04 -6.19
C ILE A 461 -7.40 16.73 -7.32
N PRO A 462 -6.96 16.60 -8.60
CA PRO A 462 -7.85 16.12 -9.66
C PRO A 462 -8.51 14.77 -9.33
N MET A 463 -7.77 13.80 -8.78
CA MET A 463 -8.32 12.49 -8.42
C MET A 463 -9.33 12.57 -7.27
N LEU A 464 -9.08 13.41 -6.26
CA LEU A 464 -10.02 13.65 -5.17
C LEU A 464 -11.33 14.28 -5.70
N LEU A 465 -11.24 15.29 -6.56
CA LEU A 465 -12.41 15.91 -7.19
C LEU A 465 -13.19 14.91 -8.06
N LEU A 466 -12.49 14.07 -8.80
CA LEU A 466 -13.11 12.98 -9.58
C LEU A 466 -13.80 11.96 -8.67
N LEU A 467 -13.20 11.60 -7.54
CA LEU A 467 -13.82 10.71 -6.54
C LEU A 467 -15.12 11.31 -5.99
N LEU A 468 -15.12 12.60 -5.65
CA LEU A 468 -16.33 13.31 -5.23
C LEU A 468 -17.37 13.32 -6.35
N GLY A 469 -16.97 13.59 -7.59
CA GLY A 469 -17.84 13.53 -8.76
C GLY A 469 -18.45 12.14 -8.99
N ILE A 470 -17.64 11.07 -8.87
CA ILE A 470 -18.10 9.68 -8.93
C ILE A 470 -19.12 9.40 -7.81
N THR A 471 -18.87 9.92 -6.61
CA THR A 471 -19.77 9.76 -5.46
C THR A 471 -21.15 10.39 -5.73
N VAL A 472 -21.15 11.64 -6.18
CA VAL A 472 -22.37 12.37 -6.56
C VAL A 472 -23.09 11.63 -7.71
N TYR A 473 -22.37 11.24 -8.74
CA TYR A 473 -22.91 10.44 -9.86
C TYR A 473 -23.57 9.14 -9.36
N ALA A 474 -22.92 8.44 -8.44
CA ALA A 474 -23.43 7.19 -7.87
C ALA A 474 -24.74 7.41 -7.10
N ILE A 475 -24.87 8.50 -6.34
CA ILE A 475 -26.09 8.89 -5.65
C ILE A 475 -27.22 9.16 -6.66
N ILE A 476 -26.97 10.02 -7.66
CA ILE A 476 -27.96 10.39 -8.70
C ILE A 476 -28.44 9.16 -9.46
N LYS A 477 -27.54 8.25 -9.80
CA LYS A 477 -27.85 7.00 -10.52
C LYS A 477 -28.34 5.87 -9.61
N LYS A 478 -28.43 6.09 -8.30
CA LYS A 478 -28.77 5.07 -7.29
C LYS A 478 -27.86 3.82 -7.38
N ASN A 479 -26.59 4.04 -7.75
CA ASN A 479 -25.57 3.00 -7.84
C ASN A 479 -24.88 2.84 -6.48
N TRP A 480 -25.56 2.16 -5.57
CA TRP A 480 -25.11 2.02 -4.18
C TRP A 480 -23.79 1.25 -4.03
N PHE A 481 -23.48 0.33 -4.93
CA PHE A 481 -22.18 -0.33 -4.92
C PHE A 481 -21.04 0.70 -5.11
N VAL A 482 -21.10 1.51 -6.17
CA VAL A 482 -20.11 2.53 -6.45
C VAL A 482 -20.06 3.58 -5.33
N PHE A 483 -21.25 3.96 -4.80
CA PHE A 483 -21.33 4.89 -3.66
C PHE A 483 -20.54 4.39 -2.44
N PHE A 484 -20.74 3.13 -2.02
CA PHE A 484 -20.05 2.60 -0.83
C PHE A 484 -18.56 2.34 -1.08
N VAL A 485 -18.15 2.02 -2.31
CA VAL A 485 -16.72 2.01 -2.67
C VAL A 485 -16.12 3.41 -2.54
N SER A 486 -16.79 4.43 -3.10
CA SER A 486 -16.33 5.82 -2.99
C SER A 486 -16.28 6.30 -1.53
N LEU A 487 -17.28 5.94 -0.73
CA LEU A 487 -17.32 6.26 0.70
C LEU A 487 -16.14 5.62 1.45
N ASN A 488 -15.76 4.39 1.09
CA ASN A 488 -14.59 3.72 1.68
C ASN A 488 -13.30 4.52 1.38
N LEU A 489 -13.13 4.99 0.15
CA LEU A 489 -11.99 5.80 -0.25
C LEU A 489 -11.99 7.17 0.46
N ILE A 490 -13.13 7.84 0.53
CA ILE A 490 -13.26 9.13 1.22
C ILE A 490 -12.98 8.98 2.73
N ALA A 491 -13.51 7.94 3.36
CA ALA A 491 -13.27 7.69 4.78
C ALA A 491 -11.77 7.45 5.06
N ARG A 492 -11.08 6.75 4.15
CA ARG A 492 -9.63 6.56 4.23
C ARG A 492 -8.89 7.89 4.15
N GLU A 493 -9.24 8.76 3.18
CA GLU A 493 -8.63 10.09 3.04
C GLU A 493 -8.95 10.98 4.26
N ALA A 494 -10.13 10.84 4.86
CA ALA A 494 -10.48 11.53 6.11
C ALA A 494 -9.59 11.06 7.29
N VAL A 495 -9.28 9.77 7.38
CA VAL A 495 -8.33 9.26 8.38
C VAL A 495 -6.94 9.85 8.13
N ILE A 496 -6.46 9.89 6.88
CA ILE A 496 -5.18 10.51 6.55
C ILE A 496 -5.18 11.99 6.93
N PHE A 497 -6.21 12.73 6.55
CA PHE A 497 -6.35 14.14 6.91
C PHE A 497 -6.21 14.38 8.41
N LEU A 498 -6.86 13.54 9.22
CA LEU A 498 -6.85 13.69 10.68
C LEU A 498 -5.55 13.21 11.34
N THR A 499 -4.90 12.17 10.81
CA THR A 499 -3.85 11.47 11.54
C THR A 499 -2.46 11.49 10.89
N ALA A 500 -2.33 12.04 9.68
CA ALA A 500 -1.03 12.07 9.01
C ALA A 500 0.01 12.85 9.83
N PRO A 501 1.15 12.24 10.16
CA PRO A 501 2.20 12.89 10.94
C PRO A 501 2.99 13.91 10.13
N ALA A 502 2.99 13.77 8.80
CA ALA A 502 3.74 14.60 7.88
C ALA A 502 3.04 14.74 6.52
N SER A 503 3.51 15.67 5.69
CA SER A 503 2.95 16.02 4.39
C SER A 503 3.40 15.03 3.30
N PHE A 504 2.87 13.79 3.30
CA PHE A 504 3.25 12.76 2.33
C PHE A 504 2.09 12.36 1.42
N ILE A 505 2.16 12.70 0.13
CA ILE A 505 1.16 12.37 -0.90
C ILE A 505 0.99 10.87 -1.12
N GLN A 506 2.03 10.07 -0.87
CA GLN A 506 2.02 8.62 -1.06
C GLN A 506 0.93 7.89 -0.24
N TYR A 507 0.43 8.49 0.83
CA TYR A 507 -0.67 7.91 1.60
C TYR A 507 -1.94 7.78 0.76
N SER A 508 -2.11 8.62 -0.24
CA SER A 508 -3.29 8.69 -1.09
C SER A 508 -3.18 7.89 -2.39
N TYR A 509 -2.06 7.21 -2.67
CA TYR A 509 -1.92 6.38 -3.88
C TYR A 509 -3.05 5.36 -4.06
N PRO A 510 -3.50 4.61 -3.03
CA PRO A 510 -4.61 3.69 -3.19
C PRO A 510 -5.89 4.34 -3.69
N MET A 511 -6.21 5.55 -3.17
CA MET A 511 -7.37 6.33 -3.62
C MET A 511 -7.20 6.75 -5.09
N MET A 512 -6.03 7.26 -5.47
CA MET A 512 -5.76 7.72 -6.83
C MET A 512 -5.92 6.59 -7.85
N TYR A 513 -5.36 5.41 -7.58
CA TYR A 513 -5.43 4.26 -8.49
C TYR A 513 -6.84 3.72 -8.65
N VAL A 514 -7.55 3.52 -7.54
CA VAL A 514 -8.92 3.02 -7.59
C VAL A 514 -9.84 4.03 -8.28
N THR A 515 -9.70 5.32 -7.97
CA THR A 515 -10.49 6.39 -8.60
C THR A 515 -10.28 6.42 -10.13
N ALA A 516 -9.02 6.41 -10.58
CA ALA A 516 -8.70 6.40 -12.01
C ALA A 516 -9.29 5.19 -12.73
N VAL A 517 -9.11 3.99 -12.17
CA VAL A 517 -9.64 2.76 -12.75
C VAL A 517 -11.17 2.75 -12.74
N TYR A 518 -11.81 3.16 -11.65
CA TYR A 518 -13.28 3.22 -11.56
C TYR A 518 -13.87 4.24 -12.52
N LEU A 519 -13.25 5.42 -12.68
CA LEU A 519 -13.66 6.41 -13.67
C LEU A 519 -13.67 5.80 -15.08
N LEU A 520 -12.57 5.14 -15.47
CA LEU A 520 -12.45 4.50 -16.77
C LEU A 520 -13.43 3.33 -16.94
N LEU A 521 -13.64 2.51 -15.90
CA LEU A 521 -14.61 1.42 -15.93
C LEU A 521 -16.04 1.93 -16.08
N LEU A 522 -16.42 2.97 -15.33
CA LEU A 522 -17.75 3.59 -15.44
C LEU A 522 -17.96 4.25 -16.78
N PHE A 523 -16.93 4.90 -17.32
CA PHE A 523 -16.96 5.49 -18.65
C PHE A 523 -17.16 4.42 -19.74
N VAL A 524 -16.38 3.34 -19.70
CA VAL A 524 -16.50 2.21 -20.64
C VAL A 524 -17.86 1.52 -20.53
N ASP A 525 -18.37 1.36 -19.32
CA ASP A 525 -19.73 0.82 -19.07
C ASP A 525 -20.79 1.72 -19.71
N HIS A 526 -20.72 3.03 -19.48
CA HIS A 526 -21.65 4.01 -20.04
C HIS A 526 -21.70 3.98 -21.58
N ILE A 527 -20.55 4.08 -22.25
CA ILE A 527 -20.50 4.05 -23.72
C ILE A 527 -20.92 2.69 -24.28
N SER A 528 -20.78 1.61 -23.52
CA SER A 528 -21.22 0.28 -23.93
C SER A 528 -22.75 0.15 -23.87
N GLN A 529 -23.38 0.66 -22.81
CA GLN A 529 -24.82 0.70 -22.69
C GLN A 529 -25.49 1.57 -23.75
N LYS A 530 -24.92 2.75 -24.04
CA LYS A 530 -25.42 3.66 -25.10
C LYS A 530 -25.42 2.98 -26.46
N ALA A 531 -24.30 2.32 -26.84
CA ALA A 531 -24.20 1.61 -28.11
C ALA A 531 -25.20 0.44 -28.25
N SER A 532 -25.52 -0.23 -27.15
CA SER A 532 -26.51 -1.32 -27.13
C SER A 532 -27.94 -0.80 -27.33
N ARG A 533 -28.28 0.36 -26.74
CA ARG A 533 -29.58 1.02 -26.92
C ARG A 533 -29.77 1.49 -28.36
N THR A 534 -28.78 2.18 -28.93
CA THR A 534 -28.85 2.65 -30.35
C THR A 534 -29.06 1.49 -31.32
N LYS A 535 -28.43 0.33 -31.09
CA LYS A 535 -28.65 -0.87 -31.91
C LYS A 535 -30.04 -1.47 -31.74
N ALA A 536 -30.63 -1.42 -30.55
CA ALA A 536 -31.98 -1.89 -30.27
C ALA A 536 -33.01 -0.98 -30.97
N ASP A 537 -32.84 0.34 -30.87
CA ASP A 537 -33.71 1.34 -31.46
C ASP A 537 -33.67 1.26 -33.01
N SER A 538 -32.48 1.06 -33.60
CA SER A 538 -32.35 0.89 -35.08
C SER A 538 -32.97 -0.42 -35.58
N LYS A 539 -32.97 -1.50 -34.80
CA LYS A 539 -33.68 -2.73 -35.16
C LYS A 539 -35.20 -2.57 -35.02
N ALA A 540 -35.67 -1.84 -34.03
CA ALA A 540 -37.11 -1.58 -33.83
C ALA A 540 -37.66 -0.63 -34.93
N SER A 541 -36.85 0.24 -35.49
CA SER A 541 -37.24 1.12 -36.61
C SER A 541 -37.23 0.44 -37.98
N LEU A 542 -36.63 -0.75 -38.10
CA LEU A 542 -36.58 -1.55 -39.34
C LEU A 542 -37.59 -2.72 -39.37
N SER A 543 -38.22 -3.00 -38.22
CA SER A 543 -39.37 -3.92 -38.10
C SER A 543 -40.70 -3.16 -38.16
#